data_6244347be15e5a8e2da3f83090c05154
#
_entry.id   6244347be15e5a8e2da3f83090c05154
#
_cell.length_a   1.000
_cell.length_b   1.000
_cell.length_c   1.000
_cell.angle_alpha   90.00
_cell.angle_beta   90.00
_cell.angle_gamma   90.00
#
_symmetry.space_group_name_H-M   'P 1'
#
loop_
_entity.id
_entity.type
_entity.pdbx_description
1 polymer ?
#
loop_
_entity_poly.entity_id
_entity_poly.type
_entity_poly.pdbx_seq_one_letter_code
_entity_poly.pdbx_strand_id
1 'polypeptide(L)'
;MPQMAGIVGRMAHPRRFRFGLELQEPFDGMTWADSARWAQDAGYSTLFVPDHFDEGLGPIAAMAAAAAVTTTLGIGSLVLAADFRHPVVLARELATIDLLSEGRLELGMGAGWKATDYATSGIAMDRPGVRVDRMIEAITVLQGLFAPGPFSFDGEHFQVTELEGSPMPHRPGGPPLLIGGGAPRMLRYAGGNADIVGVNPSIHSGEIDGDAARDAQADRIDQKVGWVREGAGARFDDLELNAWLAVAVVTDDAAGTAELLAP
;
A
#
# COMPACT_ATOMS: atom_id res chain seq x y z
N MET A 1 19.34 6.37 -34.48
CA MET A 1 19.03 5.25 -33.58
C MET A 1 19.96 5.34 -32.38
N PRO A 2 19.53 5.80 -31.19
CA PRO A 2 20.33 5.70 -29.99
C PRO A 2 20.26 4.25 -29.50
N GLN A 3 21.41 3.70 -29.19
CA GLN A 3 21.65 2.33 -28.74
C GLN A 3 20.90 2.06 -27.44
N MET A 4 19.97 1.10 -27.46
CA MET A 4 19.44 0.40 -26.29
C MET A 4 20.52 -0.58 -25.75
N ALA A 5 21.72 -0.11 -25.52
CA ALA A 5 22.83 -0.89 -25.00
C ALA A 5 23.10 -0.42 -23.55
N GLY A 6 22.39 -0.98 -22.57
CA GLY A 6 22.64 -0.65 -21.16
C GLY A 6 21.76 -1.39 -20.14
N ILE A 7 20.79 -2.20 -20.59
CA ILE A 7 19.87 -2.90 -19.65
C ILE A 7 20.27 -4.36 -19.40
N VAL A 8 21.31 -4.86 -20.06
CA VAL A 8 21.75 -6.25 -19.91
C VAL A 8 22.85 -6.31 -18.84
N GLY A 9 22.47 -6.55 -17.59
CA GLY A 9 23.41 -6.75 -16.49
C GLY A 9 22.86 -6.56 -15.08
N ARG A 10 21.63 -6.04 -14.92
CA ARG A 10 20.97 -6.04 -13.60
C ARG A 10 20.38 -7.42 -13.33
N MET A 11 20.80 -8.06 -12.26
CA MET A 11 20.15 -9.29 -11.80
C MET A 11 18.67 -8.95 -11.53
N ALA A 12 17.78 -9.63 -12.25
CA ALA A 12 16.35 -9.48 -12.02
C ALA A 12 16.03 -9.92 -10.58
N HIS A 13 15.14 -9.19 -9.89
CA HIS A 13 14.64 -9.60 -8.59
C HIS A 13 14.05 -11.02 -8.73
N PRO A 14 14.31 -11.95 -7.80
CA PRO A 14 13.94 -13.37 -7.95
C PRO A 14 12.42 -13.63 -7.95
N ARG A 15 11.61 -12.66 -7.52
CA ARG A 15 10.15 -12.78 -7.47
C ARG A 15 9.53 -12.53 -8.85
N ARG A 16 8.47 -13.29 -9.16
CA ARG A 16 7.69 -13.10 -10.40
C ARG A 16 6.86 -11.82 -10.28
N PHE A 17 6.64 -11.14 -11.40
CA PHE A 17 5.68 -10.03 -11.46
C PHE A 17 4.28 -10.50 -11.09
N ARG A 18 3.62 -9.70 -10.26
CA ARG A 18 2.19 -9.78 -9.95
C ARG A 18 1.54 -8.46 -10.40
N PHE A 19 0.33 -8.53 -10.90
CA PHE A 19 -0.42 -7.35 -11.29
C PHE A 19 -1.59 -7.19 -10.32
N GLY A 20 -1.58 -6.10 -9.56
CA GLY A 20 -2.71 -5.67 -8.74
C GLY A 20 -3.58 -4.70 -9.52
N LEU A 21 -4.85 -4.65 -9.15
CA LEU A 21 -5.81 -3.67 -9.64
C LEU A 21 -6.23 -2.78 -8.48
N GLU A 22 -6.09 -1.47 -8.61
CA GLU A 22 -6.64 -0.52 -7.65
C GLU A 22 -7.99 -0.02 -8.16
N LEU A 23 -9.02 -0.14 -7.34
CA LEU A 23 -10.35 0.38 -7.61
C LEU A 23 -10.85 1.21 -6.43
N GLN A 24 -11.38 2.37 -6.72
CA GLN A 24 -12.07 3.25 -5.77
C GLN A 24 -13.58 3.00 -5.81
N GLU A 25 -14.10 2.67 -6.99
CA GLU A 25 -15.51 2.45 -7.30
C GLU A 25 -15.69 1.21 -8.17
N PRO A 26 -16.91 0.65 -8.26
CA PRO A 26 -17.19 -0.39 -9.22
C PRO A 26 -16.92 0.08 -10.66
N PHE A 27 -16.63 -0.84 -11.56
CA PHE A 27 -16.63 -0.53 -13.00
C PHE A 27 -18.02 -0.07 -13.46
N ASP A 28 -18.05 0.75 -14.49
CA ASP A 28 -19.30 1.27 -15.06
C ASP A 28 -20.30 0.14 -15.37
N GLY A 29 -21.48 0.29 -14.82
CA GLY A 29 -22.58 -0.68 -14.99
C GLY A 29 -22.44 -1.98 -14.20
N MET A 30 -21.44 -2.11 -13.33
CA MET A 30 -21.23 -3.26 -12.45
C MET A 30 -21.53 -2.93 -10.98
N THR A 31 -21.83 -3.96 -10.20
CA THR A 31 -21.76 -3.87 -8.74
C THR A 31 -20.32 -4.03 -8.26
N TRP A 32 -20.02 -3.64 -7.03
CA TRP A 32 -18.71 -3.90 -6.42
C TRP A 32 -18.36 -5.39 -6.40
N ALA A 33 -19.34 -6.24 -6.10
CA ALA A 33 -19.18 -7.69 -6.11
C ALA A 33 -18.83 -8.23 -7.50
N ASP A 34 -19.46 -7.68 -8.56
CA ASP A 34 -19.18 -8.12 -9.93
C ASP A 34 -17.81 -7.61 -10.40
N SER A 35 -17.42 -6.40 -10.02
CA SER A 35 -16.08 -5.86 -10.30
C SER A 35 -14.98 -6.69 -9.62
N ALA A 36 -15.18 -7.12 -8.37
CA ALA A 36 -14.25 -8.00 -7.68
C ALA A 36 -14.12 -9.39 -8.32
N ARG A 37 -15.25 -9.99 -8.73
CA ARG A 37 -15.23 -11.27 -9.48
C ARG A 37 -14.54 -11.11 -10.83
N TRP A 38 -14.84 -10.03 -11.54
CA TRP A 38 -14.18 -9.72 -12.80
C TRP A 38 -12.66 -9.60 -12.65
N ALA A 39 -12.19 -8.91 -11.62
CA ALA A 39 -10.75 -8.79 -11.33
C ALA A 39 -10.10 -10.16 -11.08
N GLN A 40 -10.78 -11.05 -10.35
CA GLN A 40 -10.34 -12.41 -10.14
C GLN A 40 -10.28 -13.20 -11.46
N ASP A 41 -11.34 -13.16 -12.26
CA ASP A 41 -11.47 -13.92 -13.51
C ASP A 41 -10.50 -13.40 -14.59
N ALA A 42 -10.16 -12.10 -14.56
CA ALA A 42 -9.16 -11.48 -15.40
C ALA A 42 -7.72 -11.84 -15.00
N GLY A 43 -7.52 -12.49 -13.85
CA GLY A 43 -6.23 -12.99 -13.40
C GLY A 43 -5.37 -11.97 -12.63
N TYR A 44 -5.97 -10.89 -12.13
CA TYR A 44 -5.27 -10.01 -11.20
C TYR A 44 -4.92 -10.76 -9.90
N SER A 45 -3.75 -10.45 -9.36
CA SER A 45 -3.27 -11.08 -8.12
C SER A 45 -3.97 -10.52 -6.89
N THR A 46 -4.24 -9.22 -6.88
CA THR A 46 -4.80 -8.50 -5.73
C THR A 46 -5.69 -7.36 -6.20
N LEU A 47 -6.84 -7.19 -5.54
CA LEU A 47 -7.68 -6.00 -5.63
C LEU A 47 -7.33 -5.08 -4.47
N PHE A 48 -6.85 -3.89 -4.77
CA PHE A 48 -6.51 -2.86 -3.82
C PHE A 48 -7.58 -1.78 -3.75
N VAL A 49 -7.82 -1.27 -2.54
CA VAL A 49 -8.72 -0.15 -2.28
C VAL A 49 -7.92 0.97 -1.63
N PRO A 50 -7.92 2.19 -2.17
CA PRO A 50 -7.30 3.35 -1.55
C PRO A 50 -8.14 3.89 -0.39
N ASP A 51 -7.58 4.85 0.36
CA ASP A 51 -8.20 5.40 1.57
C ASP A 51 -8.30 6.94 1.46
N HIS A 52 -9.29 7.41 0.72
CA HIS A 52 -9.58 8.82 0.50
C HIS A 52 -11.02 9.15 0.91
N PHE A 53 -11.31 10.44 1.22
CA PHE A 53 -12.64 10.88 1.66
C PHE A 53 -13.46 11.54 0.56
N ASP A 54 -12.84 12.01 -0.48
CA ASP A 54 -13.50 12.76 -1.56
C ASP A 54 -14.00 11.85 -2.70
N GLU A 55 -13.62 10.59 -2.71
CA GLU A 55 -14.04 9.65 -3.74
C GLU A 55 -13.97 8.19 -3.26
N GLY A 56 -14.83 7.36 -3.83
CA GLY A 56 -14.77 5.91 -3.66
C GLY A 56 -15.46 5.36 -2.42
N LEU A 57 -15.28 4.05 -2.25
CA LEU A 57 -15.83 3.27 -1.16
C LEU A 57 -14.91 3.30 0.06
N GLY A 58 -15.48 3.27 1.27
CA GLY A 58 -14.70 3.07 2.49
C GLY A 58 -13.93 1.74 2.46
N PRO A 59 -12.59 1.75 2.57
CA PRO A 59 -11.75 0.60 2.22
C PRO A 59 -12.04 -0.65 3.06
N ILE A 60 -12.33 -0.51 4.34
CA ILE A 60 -12.59 -1.66 5.22
C ILE A 60 -13.83 -2.45 4.76
N ALA A 61 -14.93 -1.72 4.48
CA ALA A 61 -16.16 -2.35 4.01
C ALA A 61 -16.02 -2.92 2.60
N ALA A 62 -15.32 -2.20 1.70
CA ALA A 62 -15.07 -2.64 0.34
C ALA A 62 -14.20 -3.90 0.29
N MET A 63 -13.13 -3.95 1.07
CA MET A 63 -12.27 -5.14 1.19
C MET A 63 -13.04 -6.34 1.72
N ALA A 64 -13.83 -6.18 2.79
CA ALA A 64 -14.64 -7.26 3.34
C ALA A 64 -15.66 -7.79 2.33
N ALA A 65 -16.33 -6.91 1.61
CA ALA A 65 -17.30 -7.29 0.57
C ALA A 65 -16.64 -8.02 -0.61
N ALA A 66 -15.47 -7.58 -1.07
CA ALA A 66 -14.71 -8.25 -2.12
C ALA A 66 -14.21 -9.63 -1.66
N ALA A 67 -13.73 -9.75 -0.42
CA ALA A 67 -13.30 -11.00 0.18
C ALA A 67 -14.41 -12.05 0.20
N ALA A 68 -15.64 -11.64 0.50
CA ALA A 68 -16.79 -12.53 0.61
C ALA A 68 -17.28 -13.11 -0.73
N VAL A 69 -16.95 -12.48 -1.87
CA VAL A 69 -17.44 -12.85 -3.20
C VAL A 69 -16.36 -13.41 -4.13
N THR A 70 -15.12 -13.49 -3.67
CA THR A 70 -13.96 -14.04 -4.38
C THR A 70 -13.34 -15.18 -3.60
N THR A 71 -12.53 -16.01 -4.25
CA THR A 71 -11.94 -17.21 -3.61
C THR A 71 -10.41 -17.25 -3.71
N THR A 72 -9.82 -16.64 -4.73
CA THR A 72 -8.38 -16.67 -4.99
C THR A 72 -7.75 -15.30 -5.07
N LEU A 73 -8.55 -14.26 -5.34
CA LEU A 73 -8.08 -12.87 -5.44
C LEU A 73 -7.56 -12.40 -4.08
N GLY A 74 -6.34 -11.90 -4.03
CA GLY A 74 -5.84 -11.13 -2.90
C GLY A 74 -6.68 -9.87 -2.68
N ILE A 75 -6.86 -9.46 -1.45
CA ILE A 75 -7.61 -8.26 -1.09
C ILE A 75 -6.66 -7.35 -0.30
N GLY A 76 -6.55 -6.10 -0.68
CA GLY A 76 -5.60 -5.22 0.01
C GLY A 76 -6.01 -3.76 0.02
N SER A 77 -5.27 -2.99 0.77
CA SER A 77 -5.32 -1.53 0.73
C SER A 77 -4.06 -0.96 0.09
N LEU A 78 -4.20 0.14 -0.68
CA LEU A 78 -3.04 0.80 -1.30
C LEU A 78 -3.18 2.33 -1.21
N VAL A 79 -2.99 2.91 -0.05
CA VAL A 79 -2.73 2.31 1.27
C VAL A 79 -3.65 2.95 2.32
N LEU A 80 -3.89 2.28 3.46
CA LEU A 80 -4.60 2.92 4.57
C LEU A 80 -3.74 4.03 5.17
N ALA A 81 -4.34 5.20 5.42
CA ALA A 81 -3.68 6.30 6.12
C ALA A 81 -3.75 6.05 7.64
N ALA A 82 -2.58 6.01 8.28
CA ALA A 82 -2.48 5.75 9.73
C ALA A 82 -3.21 6.80 10.58
N ASP A 83 -3.39 7.99 10.05
CA ASP A 83 -4.06 9.10 10.74
C ASP A 83 -5.58 8.95 10.83
N PHE A 84 -6.19 8.09 10.00
CA PHE A 84 -7.64 8.05 9.87
C PHE A 84 -8.32 7.05 10.81
N ARG A 85 -7.55 6.15 11.46
CA ARG A 85 -8.12 5.11 12.35
C ARG A 85 -7.21 4.81 13.53
N HIS A 86 -7.82 4.60 14.70
CA HIS A 86 -7.08 4.11 15.85
C HIS A 86 -6.59 2.67 15.60
N PRO A 87 -5.30 2.35 15.79
CA PRO A 87 -4.72 1.07 15.41
C PRO A 87 -5.34 -0.14 16.11
N VAL A 88 -5.85 0.02 17.33
CA VAL A 88 -6.56 -1.07 18.04
C VAL A 88 -7.86 -1.46 17.33
N VAL A 89 -8.64 -0.48 16.88
CA VAL A 89 -9.86 -0.73 16.10
C VAL A 89 -9.50 -1.35 14.76
N LEU A 90 -8.50 -0.78 14.10
CA LEU A 90 -8.01 -1.25 12.80
C LEU A 90 -7.48 -2.70 12.88
N ALA A 91 -6.74 -3.07 13.93
CA ALA A 91 -6.27 -4.44 14.13
C ALA A 91 -7.41 -5.46 14.13
N ARG A 92 -8.50 -5.13 14.84
CA ARG A 92 -9.69 -6.00 14.91
C ARG A 92 -10.36 -6.15 13.54
N GLU A 93 -10.51 -5.05 12.81
CA GLU A 93 -11.12 -5.04 11.47
C GLU A 93 -10.29 -5.85 10.47
N LEU A 94 -8.98 -5.63 10.44
CA LEU A 94 -8.05 -6.32 9.55
C LEU A 94 -7.95 -7.82 9.86
N ALA A 95 -7.86 -8.21 11.14
CA ALA A 95 -7.87 -9.61 11.53
C ALA A 95 -9.20 -10.29 11.11
N THR A 96 -10.32 -9.56 11.19
CA THR A 96 -11.61 -10.06 10.72
C THR A 96 -11.60 -10.29 9.20
N ILE A 97 -11.09 -9.34 8.42
CA ILE A 97 -10.99 -9.49 6.96
C ILE A 97 -10.03 -10.63 6.59
N ASP A 98 -8.91 -10.77 7.29
CA ASP A 98 -7.95 -11.85 7.04
C ASP A 98 -8.57 -13.23 7.31
N LEU A 99 -9.39 -13.36 8.38
CA LEU A 99 -10.18 -14.57 8.63
C LEU A 99 -11.23 -14.83 7.54
N LEU A 100 -12.03 -13.84 7.20
CA LEU A 100 -13.10 -13.97 6.21
C LEU A 100 -12.57 -14.24 4.79
N SER A 101 -11.36 -13.78 4.50
CA SER A 101 -10.68 -14.03 3.23
C SER A 101 -9.82 -15.28 3.23
N GLU A 102 -9.76 -16.06 4.34
CA GLU A 102 -8.89 -17.23 4.47
C GLU A 102 -7.41 -16.89 4.20
N GLY A 103 -6.95 -15.75 4.75
CA GLY A 103 -5.56 -15.30 4.66
C GLY A 103 -5.19 -14.64 3.33
N ARG A 104 -6.13 -14.07 2.56
CA ARG A 104 -5.87 -13.37 1.30
C ARG A 104 -5.66 -11.86 1.48
N LEU A 105 -5.72 -11.33 2.71
CA LEU A 105 -5.49 -9.92 2.98
C LEU A 105 -4.01 -9.55 2.75
N GLU A 106 -3.77 -8.41 2.12
CA GLU A 106 -2.49 -7.69 2.04
C GLU A 106 -2.67 -6.30 2.67
N LEU A 107 -2.02 -6.04 3.80
CA LEU A 107 -2.19 -4.81 4.55
C LEU A 107 -1.26 -3.71 4.02
N GLY A 108 -1.79 -2.75 3.30
CA GLY A 108 -1.05 -1.55 2.91
C GLY A 108 -1.23 -0.41 3.91
N MET A 109 -0.11 0.14 4.39
CA MET A 109 -0.07 1.25 5.34
C MET A 109 0.77 2.42 4.82
N GLY A 110 0.32 3.64 5.09
CA GLY A 110 1.01 4.88 4.75
C GLY A 110 0.78 5.97 5.80
N ALA A 111 1.61 7.01 5.73
CA ALA A 111 1.55 8.14 6.66
C ALA A 111 0.51 9.23 6.27
N GLY A 112 -0.29 9.00 5.23
CA GLY A 112 -1.18 10.00 4.66
C GLY A 112 -0.41 11.06 3.83
N TRP A 113 -1.04 11.57 2.78
CA TRP A 113 -0.39 12.54 1.88
C TRP A 113 -1.33 13.59 1.29
N LYS A 114 -2.59 13.24 0.98
CA LYS A 114 -3.54 14.06 0.23
C LYS A 114 -4.11 15.17 1.11
N ALA A 115 -3.68 16.40 0.86
CA ALA A 115 -4.04 17.55 1.70
C ALA A 115 -5.56 17.79 1.80
N THR A 116 -6.30 17.49 0.73
CA THR A 116 -7.75 17.65 0.68
C THR A 116 -8.47 16.73 1.67
N ASP A 117 -7.98 15.50 1.89
CA ASP A 117 -8.57 14.58 2.87
C ASP A 117 -8.58 15.18 4.28
N TYR A 118 -7.47 15.81 4.68
CA TYR A 118 -7.34 16.44 5.98
C TYR A 118 -8.17 17.72 6.06
N ALA A 119 -8.12 18.56 5.03
CA ALA A 119 -8.81 19.83 5.01
C ALA A 119 -10.35 19.69 5.08
N THR A 120 -10.89 18.65 4.43
CA THR A 120 -12.34 18.45 4.36
C THR A 120 -12.90 17.63 5.52
N SER A 121 -12.10 16.69 6.07
CA SER A 121 -12.52 15.82 7.17
C SER A 121 -12.41 16.46 8.54
N GLY A 122 -11.60 17.54 8.68
CA GLY A 122 -11.27 18.13 9.98
C GLY A 122 -10.22 17.35 10.78
N ILE A 123 -9.64 16.29 10.20
CA ILE A 123 -8.50 15.60 10.79
C ILE A 123 -7.26 16.50 10.67
N ALA A 124 -6.48 16.64 11.74
CA ALA A 124 -5.29 17.47 11.73
C ALA A 124 -4.20 16.89 10.80
N MET A 125 -3.72 17.69 9.85
CA MET A 125 -2.57 17.33 9.03
C MET A 125 -1.28 17.78 9.71
N ASP A 126 -0.71 16.91 10.54
CA ASP A 126 0.57 17.16 11.18
C ASP A 126 1.73 17.20 10.16
N ARG A 127 2.88 17.69 10.62
CA ARG A 127 4.12 17.68 9.81
C ARG A 127 4.46 16.24 9.38
N PRO A 128 5.06 16.03 8.20
CA PRO A 128 5.34 14.70 7.66
C PRO A 128 6.09 13.77 8.63
N GLY A 129 7.06 14.32 9.41
CA GLY A 129 7.80 13.54 10.41
C GLY A 129 6.90 12.95 11.50
N VAL A 130 5.97 13.76 12.04
CA VAL A 130 5.01 13.33 13.07
C VAL A 130 4.07 12.23 12.52
N ARG A 131 3.58 12.41 11.29
CA ARG A 131 2.71 11.39 10.65
C ARG A 131 3.44 10.07 10.41
N VAL A 132 4.73 10.13 10.04
CA VAL A 132 5.57 8.92 9.90
C VAL A 132 5.78 8.26 11.26
N ASP A 133 6.04 9.02 12.34
CA ASP A 133 6.19 8.47 13.68
C ASP A 133 4.90 7.79 14.15
N ARG A 134 3.75 8.45 13.94
CA ARG A 134 2.44 7.87 14.24
C ARG A 134 2.16 6.58 13.45
N MET A 135 2.50 6.54 12.17
CA MET A 135 2.38 5.33 11.36
C MET A 135 3.26 4.19 11.89
N ILE A 136 4.49 4.48 12.29
CA ILE A 136 5.41 3.48 12.88
C ILE A 136 4.82 2.89 14.16
N GLU A 137 4.29 3.73 15.04
CA GLU A 137 3.62 3.27 16.26
C GLU A 137 2.34 2.47 15.94
N ALA A 138 1.54 2.94 14.96
CA ALA A 138 0.35 2.20 14.53
C ALA A 138 0.69 0.80 14.03
N ILE A 139 1.73 0.65 13.20
CA ILE A 139 2.21 -0.65 12.72
C ILE A 139 2.67 -1.52 13.89
N THR A 140 3.39 -0.95 14.86
CA THR A 140 3.83 -1.68 16.06
C THR A 140 2.64 -2.21 16.86
N VAL A 141 1.60 -1.39 17.04
CA VAL A 141 0.37 -1.80 17.73
C VAL A 141 -0.36 -2.89 16.95
N LEU A 142 -0.48 -2.77 15.62
CA LEU A 142 -1.10 -3.80 14.78
C LEU A 142 -0.37 -5.14 14.92
N GLN A 143 0.94 -5.15 14.77
CA GLN A 143 1.76 -6.37 14.87
C GLN A 143 1.69 -6.99 16.28
N GLY A 144 1.68 -6.16 17.32
CA GLY A 144 1.52 -6.62 18.70
C GLY A 144 0.17 -7.30 18.94
N LEU A 145 -0.92 -6.75 18.36
CA LEU A 145 -2.26 -7.31 18.48
C LEU A 145 -2.54 -8.50 17.54
N PHE A 146 -1.68 -8.73 16.54
CA PHE A 146 -1.71 -9.94 15.71
C PHE A 146 -0.90 -11.11 16.31
N ALA A 147 -0.17 -10.85 17.38
CA ALA A 147 0.54 -11.88 18.13
C ALA A 147 -0.34 -12.42 19.28
N PRO A 148 -0.16 -13.70 19.68
CA PRO A 148 -0.92 -14.26 20.79
C PRO A 148 -0.50 -13.68 22.15
N GLY A 149 -1.47 -13.52 23.06
CA GLY A 149 -1.29 -13.03 24.43
C GLY A 149 -1.49 -11.52 24.59
N PRO A 150 -1.46 -11.04 25.83
CA PRO A 150 -1.66 -9.63 26.11
C PRO A 150 -0.51 -8.77 25.61
N PHE A 151 -0.85 -7.66 24.96
CA PHE A 151 0.08 -6.68 24.41
C PHE A 151 -0.07 -5.34 25.13
N SER A 152 1.06 -4.74 25.50
CA SER A 152 1.14 -3.38 26.04
C SER A 152 2.10 -2.55 25.23
N PHE A 153 1.74 -1.28 25.00
CA PHE A 153 2.54 -0.29 24.28
C PHE A 153 2.34 1.08 24.91
N ASP A 154 3.43 1.80 25.14
CA ASP A 154 3.42 3.15 25.70
C ASP A 154 4.24 4.07 24.78
N GLY A 155 3.57 4.56 23.72
CA GLY A 155 4.14 5.42 22.69
C GLY A 155 3.77 6.90 22.89
N GLU A 156 4.26 7.73 21.98
CA GLU A 156 3.93 9.16 21.93
C GLU A 156 2.50 9.37 21.41
N HIS A 157 2.06 8.55 20.48
CA HIS A 157 0.77 8.69 19.78
C HIS A 157 -0.28 7.70 20.25
N PHE A 158 0.13 6.50 20.69
CA PHE A 158 -0.80 5.45 21.11
C PHE A 158 -0.36 4.80 22.42
N GLN A 159 -1.37 4.44 23.23
CA GLN A 159 -1.16 3.69 24.46
C GLN A 159 -2.11 2.50 24.48
N VAL A 160 -1.57 1.32 24.79
CA VAL A 160 -2.32 0.06 24.92
C VAL A 160 -1.88 -0.65 26.18
N THR A 161 -2.82 -1.15 26.99
CA THR A 161 -2.53 -1.80 28.26
C THR A 161 -3.13 -3.19 28.29
N GLU A 162 -2.29 -4.21 28.34
CA GLU A 162 -2.64 -5.64 28.51
C GLU A 162 -3.81 -6.10 27.61
N LEU A 163 -3.90 -5.57 26.39
CA LEU A 163 -4.95 -5.93 25.44
C LEU A 163 -4.56 -7.17 24.65
N GLU A 164 -5.39 -8.18 24.67
CA GLU A 164 -5.27 -9.34 23.80
C GLU A 164 -6.04 -9.11 22.48
N GLY A 165 -5.36 -9.31 21.35
CA GLY A 165 -5.98 -9.14 20.03
C GLY A 165 -7.08 -10.16 19.78
N SER A 166 -8.25 -9.72 19.32
CA SER A 166 -9.39 -10.59 19.03
C SER A 166 -10.28 -9.97 17.93
N PRO A 167 -10.60 -10.75 16.86
CA PRO A 167 -10.10 -12.10 16.58
C PRO A 167 -8.62 -12.12 16.26
N MET A 168 -7.99 -13.30 16.33
CA MET A 168 -6.65 -13.49 15.76
C MET A 168 -6.76 -13.57 14.22
N PRO A 169 -5.79 -13.06 13.46
CA PRO A 169 -5.78 -13.19 12.02
C PRO A 169 -5.65 -14.66 11.58
N HIS A 170 -6.04 -14.95 10.35
CA HIS A 170 -5.90 -16.29 9.76
C HIS A 170 -4.42 -16.69 9.64
N ARG A 171 -3.57 -15.75 9.23
CA ARG A 171 -2.12 -15.96 9.17
C ARG A 171 -1.47 -15.68 10.52
N PRO A 172 -0.68 -16.60 11.08
CA PRO A 172 0.10 -16.32 12.27
C PRO A 172 1.01 -15.09 12.08
N GLY A 173 0.90 -14.12 12.96
CA GLY A 173 1.65 -12.85 12.85
C GLY A 173 0.99 -11.77 11.97
N GLY A 174 -0.15 -12.08 11.37
CA GLY A 174 -0.93 -11.12 10.57
C GLY A 174 -0.73 -11.22 9.05
N PRO A 175 -1.46 -10.39 8.28
CA PRO A 175 -1.32 -10.30 6.84
C PRO A 175 0.03 -9.71 6.44
N PRO A 176 0.56 -10.00 5.23
CA PRO A 176 1.74 -9.33 4.71
C PRO A 176 1.57 -7.82 4.74
N LEU A 177 2.59 -7.13 5.25
CA LEU A 177 2.61 -5.68 5.39
C LEU A 177 3.21 -5.02 4.16
N LEU A 178 2.43 -4.19 3.47
CA LEU A 178 2.89 -3.28 2.43
C LEU A 178 3.06 -1.88 3.03
N ILE A 179 4.23 -1.28 2.87
CA ILE A 179 4.47 0.12 3.24
C ILE A 179 4.79 0.91 1.99
N GLY A 180 3.95 1.91 1.69
CA GLY A 180 4.14 2.82 0.56
C GLY A 180 4.84 4.11 0.97
N GLY A 181 5.74 4.58 0.11
CA GLY A 181 6.40 5.86 0.32
C GLY A 181 7.38 6.26 -0.76
N GLY A 182 7.85 7.52 -0.71
CA GLY A 182 8.81 8.08 -1.68
C GLY A 182 10.05 8.71 -1.02
N ALA A 183 9.98 9.04 0.29
CA ALA A 183 11.05 9.72 0.99
C ALA A 183 12.07 8.73 1.62
N PRO A 184 13.35 9.14 1.77
CA PRO A 184 14.42 8.25 2.25
C PRO A 184 14.14 7.59 3.59
N ARG A 185 13.57 8.33 4.56
CA ARG A 185 13.24 7.81 5.89
C ARG A 185 12.19 6.70 5.82
N MET A 186 11.13 6.95 5.04
CA MET A 186 10.04 6.00 4.85
C MET A 186 10.52 4.72 4.17
N LEU A 187 11.29 4.86 3.09
CA LEU A 187 11.77 3.71 2.31
C LEU A 187 12.79 2.86 3.07
N ARG A 188 13.68 3.48 3.89
CA ARG A 188 14.56 2.71 4.79
C ARG A 188 13.76 1.98 5.85
N TYR A 189 12.75 2.63 6.45
CA TYR A 189 11.88 1.96 7.42
C TYR A 189 11.11 0.80 6.78
N ALA A 190 10.52 1.02 5.60
CA ALA A 190 9.82 -0.02 4.84
C ALA A 190 10.75 -1.20 4.52
N GLY A 191 11.97 -0.94 4.05
CA GLY A 191 12.97 -1.98 3.80
C GLY A 191 13.24 -2.87 5.01
N GLY A 192 13.30 -2.29 6.20
CA GLY A 192 13.56 -3.02 7.45
C GLY A 192 12.35 -3.79 8.01
N ASN A 193 11.12 -3.35 7.71
CA ASN A 193 9.93 -3.78 8.45
C ASN A 193 8.77 -4.32 7.60
N ALA A 194 8.73 -4.04 6.29
CA ALA A 194 7.65 -4.51 5.42
C ALA A 194 7.97 -5.85 4.74
N ASP A 195 6.95 -6.52 4.22
CA ASP A 195 7.06 -7.64 3.29
C ASP A 195 7.02 -7.15 1.84
N ILE A 196 6.25 -6.08 1.59
CA ILE A 196 6.08 -5.43 0.29
C ILE A 196 6.40 -3.95 0.44
N VAL A 197 7.26 -3.42 -0.41
CA VAL A 197 7.63 -2.00 -0.39
C VAL A 197 7.09 -1.29 -1.64
N GLY A 198 6.15 -0.38 -1.44
CA GLY A 198 5.63 0.52 -2.46
C GLY A 198 6.60 1.66 -2.73
N VAL A 199 7.29 1.62 -3.86
CA VAL A 199 8.24 2.67 -4.27
C VAL A 199 7.51 3.72 -5.08
N ASN A 200 7.11 4.81 -4.41
CA ASN A 200 6.27 5.84 -4.99
C ASN A 200 7.02 7.18 -5.15
N PRO A 201 6.51 8.13 -5.96
CA PRO A 201 6.96 9.52 -5.90
C PRO A 201 6.78 10.13 -4.51
N SER A 202 7.65 11.06 -4.15
CA SER A 202 7.47 11.89 -2.96
C SER A 202 6.48 13.01 -3.28
N ILE A 203 5.36 13.05 -2.57
CA ILE A 203 4.33 14.06 -2.77
C ILE A 203 4.41 15.06 -1.61
N HIS A 204 5.16 16.15 -1.83
CA HIS A 204 5.39 17.16 -0.80
C HIS A 204 4.29 18.22 -0.73
N SER A 205 3.66 18.53 -1.86
CA SER A 205 2.57 19.50 -1.97
C SER A 205 1.24 19.01 -1.40
N GLY A 206 1.07 17.69 -1.26
CA GLY A 206 -0.21 17.06 -0.95
C GLY A 206 -1.10 16.86 -2.19
N GLU A 207 -0.53 17.08 -3.37
CA GLU A 207 -1.17 16.89 -4.69
C GLU A 207 -0.20 16.20 -5.65
N ILE A 208 -0.71 15.45 -6.61
CA ILE A 208 0.11 14.86 -7.68
C ILE A 208 0.40 15.95 -8.71
N ASP A 209 1.62 16.44 -8.73
CA ASP A 209 2.08 17.54 -9.56
C ASP A 209 3.27 17.16 -10.46
N GLY A 210 3.83 18.13 -11.19
CA GLY A 210 5.00 17.92 -12.05
C GLY A 210 6.27 17.50 -11.28
N ASP A 211 6.39 17.83 -9.99
CA ASP A 211 7.50 17.38 -9.15
C ASP A 211 7.36 15.90 -8.84
N ALA A 212 6.14 15.42 -8.53
CA ALA A 212 5.84 14.02 -8.35
C ALA A 212 6.12 13.22 -9.63
N ALA A 213 5.74 13.74 -10.81
CA ALA A 213 6.03 13.11 -12.08
C ALA A 213 7.55 13.01 -12.35
N ARG A 214 8.33 14.04 -12.05
CA ARG A 214 9.80 14.00 -12.16
C ARG A 214 10.42 13.00 -11.17
N ASP A 215 9.86 12.88 -9.98
CA ASP A 215 10.34 11.96 -8.94
C ASP A 215 9.95 10.49 -9.21
N ALA A 216 9.12 10.24 -10.23
CA ALA A 216 8.77 8.92 -10.74
C ALA A 216 9.69 8.42 -11.88
N GLN A 217 10.67 9.22 -12.32
CA GLN A 217 11.60 8.82 -13.39
C GLN A 217 12.53 7.67 -12.96
N ALA A 218 13.04 6.92 -13.92
CA ALA A 218 13.78 5.68 -13.67
C ALA A 218 15.00 5.84 -12.75
N ASP A 219 15.78 6.92 -12.91
CA ASP A 219 16.95 7.23 -12.07
C ASP A 219 16.55 7.53 -10.61
N ARG A 220 15.40 8.17 -10.42
CA ARG A 220 14.85 8.44 -9.09
C ARG A 220 14.31 7.17 -8.43
N ILE A 221 13.65 6.33 -9.20
CA ILE A 221 13.21 5.02 -8.72
C ILE A 221 14.42 4.15 -8.33
N ASP A 222 15.49 4.14 -9.13
CA ASP A 222 16.73 3.44 -8.81
C ASP A 222 17.35 3.94 -7.48
N GLN A 223 17.37 5.25 -7.27
CA GLN A 223 17.82 5.83 -6.01
C GLN A 223 16.97 5.37 -4.82
N LYS A 224 15.64 5.36 -4.99
CA LYS A 224 14.68 4.93 -3.97
C LYS A 224 14.84 3.44 -3.62
N VAL A 225 15.02 2.59 -4.62
CA VAL A 225 15.35 1.17 -4.41
C VAL A 225 16.67 1.02 -3.63
N GLY A 226 17.63 1.92 -3.83
CA GLY A 226 18.84 2.01 -3.02
C GLY A 226 18.52 2.24 -1.53
N TRP A 227 17.62 3.16 -1.20
CA TRP A 227 17.20 3.40 0.21
C TRP A 227 16.45 2.22 0.81
N VAL A 228 15.62 1.53 0.02
CA VAL A 228 14.99 0.28 0.47
C VAL A 228 16.05 -0.76 0.81
N ARG A 229 17.05 -0.94 -0.07
CA ARG A 229 18.17 -1.88 0.14
C ARG A 229 19.00 -1.53 1.38
N GLU A 230 19.27 -0.26 1.61
CA GLU A 230 19.95 0.21 2.82
C GLU A 230 19.18 -0.18 4.10
N GLY A 231 17.86 0.00 4.10
CA GLY A 231 17.00 -0.37 5.23
C GLY A 231 16.83 -1.87 5.43
N ALA A 232 16.77 -2.61 4.34
CA ALA A 232 16.55 -4.06 4.34
C ALA A 232 17.80 -4.86 4.73
N GLY A 233 18.99 -4.39 4.37
CA GLY A 233 20.20 -5.15 4.57
C GLY A 233 20.14 -6.52 3.89
N ALA A 234 20.41 -7.59 4.64
CA ALA A 234 20.44 -8.96 4.12
C ALA A 234 19.07 -9.50 3.68
N ARG A 235 17.95 -8.90 4.15
CA ARG A 235 16.59 -9.34 3.79
C ARG A 235 16.07 -8.74 2.47
N PHE A 236 16.87 -7.95 1.74
CA PHE A 236 16.41 -7.26 0.54
C PHE A 236 15.83 -8.23 -0.51
N ASP A 237 16.42 -9.39 -0.69
CA ASP A 237 15.96 -10.39 -1.65
C ASP A 237 14.66 -11.09 -1.20
N ASP A 238 14.29 -10.98 0.06
CA ASP A 238 13.02 -11.48 0.60
C ASP A 238 11.87 -10.48 0.40
N LEU A 239 12.17 -9.21 0.08
CA LEU A 239 11.15 -8.19 -0.15
C LEU A 239 10.48 -8.33 -1.52
N GLU A 240 9.21 -7.97 -1.57
CA GLU A 240 8.53 -7.65 -2.81
C GLU A 240 8.57 -6.13 -3.02
N LEU A 241 8.91 -5.69 -4.23
CA LEU A 241 8.83 -4.28 -4.61
C LEU A 241 7.56 -4.06 -5.42
N ASN A 242 6.78 -3.06 -5.02
CA ASN A 242 5.57 -2.62 -5.69
C ASN A 242 5.80 -1.26 -6.32
N ALA A 243 5.24 -1.03 -7.51
CA ALA A 243 5.17 0.27 -8.15
C ALA A 243 3.73 0.54 -8.57
N TRP A 244 3.22 1.72 -8.24
CA TRP A 244 1.92 2.17 -8.68
C TRP A 244 2.03 2.80 -10.07
N LEU A 245 1.17 2.37 -10.99
CA LEU A 245 1.06 2.92 -12.34
C LEU A 245 -0.25 3.69 -12.44
N ALA A 246 -0.17 5.01 -12.53
CA ALA A 246 -1.34 5.88 -12.63
C ALA A 246 -2.11 5.67 -13.95
N VAL A 247 -1.41 5.32 -15.01
CA VAL A 247 -2.00 5.15 -16.35
C VAL A 247 -1.39 3.93 -17.04
N ALA A 248 -2.25 3.07 -17.57
CA ALA A 248 -1.86 2.02 -18.50
C ALA A 248 -2.79 2.10 -19.71
N VAL A 249 -2.21 2.20 -20.91
CA VAL A 249 -2.96 2.34 -22.17
C VAL A 249 -2.58 1.20 -23.12
N VAL A 250 -3.58 0.50 -23.62
CA VAL A 250 -3.40 -0.44 -24.73
C VAL A 250 -3.60 0.31 -26.04
N THR A 251 -2.58 0.34 -26.88
CA THR A 251 -2.59 1.11 -28.14
C THR A 251 -1.75 0.44 -29.22
N ASP A 252 -2.13 0.61 -30.47
CA ASP A 252 -1.35 0.18 -31.64
C ASP A 252 -0.24 1.19 -31.99
N ASP A 253 -0.29 2.40 -31.43
CA ASP A 253 0.73 3.45 -31.57
C ASP A 253 1.31 3.85 -30.21
N ALA A 254 2.22 3.04 -29.72
CA ALA A 254 2.88 3.28 -28.42
C ALA A 254 3.70 4.57 -28.39
N ALA A 255 4.33 4.95 -29.52
CA ALA A 255 5.17 6.15 -29.60
C ALA A 255 4.33 7.43 -29.55
N GLY A 256 3.30 7.55 -30.41
CA GLY A 256 2.41 8.71 -30.41
C GLY A 256 1.60 8.82 -29.13
N THR A 257 1.18 7.70 -28.53
CA THR A 257 0.51 7.71 -27.22
C THR A 257 1.45 8.19 -26.11
N ALA A 258 2.70 7.76 -26.10
CA ALA A 258 3.68 8.22 -25.11
C ALA A 258 3.98 9.72 -25.23
N GLU A 259 4.03 10.27 -26.47
CA GLU A 259 4.19 11.71 -26.71
C GLU A 259 2.98 12.52 -26.19
N LEU A 260 1.76 11.99 -26.34
CA LEU A 260 0.52 12.62 -25.82
C LEU A 260 0.41 12.60 -24.30
N LEU A 261 1.01 11.61 -23.64
CA LEU A 261 0.99 11.45 -22.19
C LEU A 261 2.23 12.05 -21.51
N ALA A 262 3.21 12.50 -22.29
CA ALA A 262 4.39 13.17 -21.74
C ALA A 262 4.01 14.53 -21.14
N PRO A 263 4.50 14.86 -19.94
CA PRO A 263 4.22 16.13 -19.26
C PRO A 263 4.86 17.34 -19.95
#